data_630c8e90fbd139713ca80b32e9a1581a
#
_entry.id   630c8e90fbd139713ca80b32e9a1581a
#
_cell.length_a   1.000
_cell.length_b   1.000
_cell.length_c   1.000
_cell.angle_alpha   90.00
_cell.angle_beta   90.00
_cell.angle_gamma   90.00
#
_symmetry.space_group_name_H-M   'P 1'
#
loop_
_entity.id
_entity.type
_entity.pdbx_description
1 polymer ?
#
loop_
_entity_poly.entity_id
_entity_poly.type
_entity_poly.pdbx_seq_one_letter_code
_entity_poly.pdbx_strand_id
1 'polypeptide(L)'
;VIYGKEIAVDQMMKNLLLISLIFFGTNSFGQSEAFKTMLENYYTDFPTISISVAYQHLKKRDAVFLDTRPHNEFKVSHINTAIRIDPDTKTFDELDLKKDDLIIVYCSIGARSQSIGERLKDAGYENVFNLYGGLFNWSNHKYPMVDNNDNRTTRIHGYSKRWGRWITRGQVVYK
;
A
#
# COMPACT_ATOMS: atom_id res chain seq x y z
N VAL A 1 20.47 51.03 25.40
CA VAL A 1 21.14 49.75 25.70
C VAL A 1 20.12 48.62 25.97
N ILE A 2 18.90 48.93 26.41
CA ILE A 2 17.86 47.91 26.72
C ILE A 2 17.14 47.38 25.46
N TYR A 3 16.89 48.25 24.45
CA TYR A 3 16.18 47.90 23.21
C TYR A 3 16.92 46.85 22.33
N GLY A 4 18.27 46.85 22.36
CA GLY A 4 19.05 45.90 21.55
C GLY A 4 19.04 44.47 22.06
N LYS A 5 18.76 44.23 23.35
CA LYS A 5 18.71 42.89 23.95
C LYS A 5 17.39 42.18 23.67
N GLU A 6 16.27 42.88 23.63
CA GLU A 6 14.96 42.31 23.34
C GLU A 6 14.84 41.83 21.88
N ILE A 7 15.41 42.60 20.93
CA ILE A 7 15.42 42.19 19.50
C ILE A 7 16.29 40.96 19.28
N ALA A 8 17.41 40.84 19.99
CA ALA A 8 18.29 39.67 19.88
C ALA A 8 17.66 38.39 20.44
N VAL A 9 16.89 38.48 21.53
CA VAL A 9 16.18 37.34 22.14
C VAL A 9 15.03 36.89 21.26
N ASP A 10 14.24 37.79 20.68
CA ASP A 10 13.14 37.49 19.77
C ASP A 10 13.63 36.80 18.48
N GLN A 11 14.73 37.26 17.92
CA GLN A 11 15.37 36.68 16.75
C GLN A 11 15.94 35.27 17.04
N MET A 12 16.52 35.10 18.24
CA MET A 12 17.06 33.81 18.69
C MET A 12 15.93 32.77 18.91
N MET A 13 14.81 33.21 19.49
CA MET A 13 13.59 32.37 19.67
C MET A 13 12.97 31.96 18.34
N LYS A 14 12.89 32.88 17.36
CA LYS A 14 12.41 32.58 16.00
C LYS A 14 13.31 31.59 15.27
N ASN A 15 14.62 31.71 15.43
CA ASN A 15 15.58 30.76 14.85
C ASN A 15 15.52 29.39 15.52
N LEU A 16 15.31 29.32 16.85
CA LEU A 16 15.09 28.03 17.56
C LEU A 16 13.79 27.33 17.11
N LEU A 17 12.71 28.09 16.90
CA LEU A 17 11.43 27.56 16.39
C LEU A 17 11.57 27.06 14.95
N LEU A 18 12.34 27.72 14.09
CA LEU A 18 12.62 27.27 12.72
C LEU A 18 13.46 25.97 12.71
N ILE A 19 14.45 25.86 13.60
CA ILE A 19 15.28 24.66 13.73
C ILE A 19 14.46 23.47 14.25
N SER A 20 13.53 23.70 15.19
CA SER A 20 12.64 22.63 15.70
C SER A 20 11.65 22.13 14.66
N LEU A 21 11.16 22.98 13.76
CA LEU A 21 10.29 22.59 12.64
C LEU A 21 11.00 21.75 11.57
N ILE A 22 12.31 21.97 11.37
CA ILE A 22 13.12 21.20 10.41
C ILE A 22 13.41 19.78 10.95
N PHE A 23 13.55 19.61 12.27
CA PHE A 23 13.86 18.30 12.87
C PHE A 23 12.65 17.34 12.95
N PHE A 24 11.41 17.84 12.93
CA PHE A 24 10.20 16.97 12.96
C PHE A 24 9.81 16.41 11.58
N GLY A 25 10.36 16.94 10.49
CA GLY A 25 10.03 16.52 9.11
C GLY A 25 10.84 15.32 8.58
N THR A 26 11.97 14.96 9.18
CA THR A 26 12.93 14.00 8.59
C THR A 26 12.65 12.53 8.87
N ASN A 27 11.86 12.20 9.90
CA ASN A 27 11.58 10.80 10.24
C ASN A 27 10.55 10.11 9.31
N SER A 28 9.72 10.88 8.61
CA SER A 28 8.73 10.30 7.67
C SER A 28 9.33 9.98 6.31
N PHE A 29 10.37 10.71 5.88
CA PHE A 29 11.04 10.49 4.59
C PHE A 29 11.93 9.25 4.59
N GLY A 30 12.72 9.03 5.65
CA GLY A 30 13.67 7.92 5.69
C GLY A 30 13.04 6.52 5.66
N GLN A 31 11.90 6.35 6.30
CA GLN A 31 11.19 5.07 6.28
C GLN A 31 10.48 4.83 4.94
N SER A 32 9.99 5.86 4.29
CA SER A 32 9.41 5.81 2.95
C SER A 32 10.44 5.40 1.91
N GLU A 33 11.65 5.97 1.92
CA GLU A 33 12.73 5.61 1.00
C GLU A 33 13.26 4.20 1.26
N ALA A 34 13.45 3.79 2.51
CA ALA A 34 13.88 2.43 2.83
C ALA A 34 12.85 1.36 2.38
N PHE A 35 11.54 1.66 2.49
CA PHE A 35 10.51 0.77 1.99
C PHE A 35 10.55 0.69 0.46
N LYS A 36 10.74 1.80 -0.23
CA LYS A 36 10.86 1.88 -1.67
C LYS A 36 12.08 1.10 -2.18
N THR A 37 13.26 1.33 -1.60
CA THR A 37 14.48 0.58 -1.92
C THR A 37 14.31 -0.93 -1.68
N MET A 38 13.59 -1.29 -0.60
CA MET A 38 13.27 -2.70 -0.37
C MET A 38 12.38 -3.26 -1.47
N LEU A 39 11.36 -2.53 -1.93
CA LEU A 39 10.47 -2.97 -3.00
C LEU A 39 11.21 -3.20 -4.33
N GLU A 40 12.19 -2.37 -4.66
CA GLU A 40 13.00 -2.49 -5.89
C GLU A 40 13.64 -3.86 -6.05
N ASN A 41 13.94 -4.56 -4.93
CA ASN A 41 14.49 -5.93 -4.97
C ASN A 41 13.45 -7.02 -5.32
N TYR A 42 12.16 -6.69 -5.36
CA TYR A 42 11.06 -7.65 -5.56
C TYR A 42 10.22 -7.36 -6.80
N TYR A 43 10.43 -6.22 -7.44
CA TYR A 43 9.68 -5.84 -8.63
C TYR A 43 10.52 -6.12 -9.88
N THR A 44 9.85 -6.61 -10.92
CA THR A 44 10.37 -6.74 -12.28
C THR A 44 9.74 -5.65 -13.17
N ASP A 45 9.83 -5.80 -14.47
CA ASP A 45 9.25 -4.89 -15.46
C ASP A 45 7.72 -4.97 -15.57
N PHE A 46 7.05 -5.73 -14.70
CA PHE A 46 5.60 -5.84 -14.73
C PHE A 46 4.93 -4.49 -14.39
N PRO A 47 3.91 -4.06 -15.16
CA PRO A 47 3.26 -2.78 -14.97
C PRO A 47 2.69 -2.59 -13.56
N THR A 48 3.01 -1.47 -12.95
CA THR A 48 2.49 -1.12 -11.62
C THR A 48 1.53 0.05 -11.67
N ILE A 49 0.63 0.12 -10.70
CA ILE A 49 -0.26 1.25 -10.47
C ILE A 49 -0.03 1.81 -9.07
N SER A 50 0.04 3.13 -8.97
CA SER A 50 0.19 3.77 -7.65
C SER A 50 -1.07 3.61 -6.80
N ILE A 51 -0.91 3.56 -5.47
CA ILE A 51 -2.05 3.42 -4.56
C ILE A 51 -3.04 4.59 -4.65
N SER A 52 -2.57 5.80 -4.96
CA SER A 52 -3.46 6.96 -5.14
C SER A 52 -4.34 6.83 -6.39
N VAL A 53 -3.79 6.35 -7.49
CA VAL A 53 -4.55 6.10 -8.73
C VAL A 53 -5.50 4.91 -8.52
N ALA A 54 -5.03 3.80 -7.96
CA ALA A 54 -5.86 2.65 -7.64
C ALA A 54 -7.05 3.01 -6.72
N TYR A 55 -6.84 3.90 -5.74
CA TYR A 55 -7.92 4.37 -4.88
C TYR A 55 -8.98 5.20 -5.63
N GLN A 56 -8.59 5.98 -6.65
CA GLN A 56 -9.57 6.67 -7.50
C GLN A 56 -10.44 5.66 -8.27
N HIS A 57 -9.83 4.59 -8.81
CA HIS A 57 -10.57 3.52 -9.47
C HIS A 57 -11.50 2.77 -8.51
N LEU A 58 -11.06 2.48 -7.28
CA LEU A 58 -11.93 1.91 -6.24
C LEU A 58 -13.17 2.78 -5.98
N LYS A 59 -13.00 4.10 -5.89
CA LYS A 59 -14.13 5.03 -5.68
C LYS A 59 -15.09 5.08 -6.86
N LYS A 60 -14.58 5.01 -8.07
CA LYS A 60 -15.39 4.99 -9.30
C LYS A 60 -16.04 3.63 -9.57
N ARG A 61 -15.55 2.57 -8.93
CA ARG A 61 -15.96 1.18 -9.17
C ARG A 61 -15.74 0.74 -10.62
N ASP A 62 -14.66 1.19 -11.23
CA ASP A 62 -14.27 0.92 -12.62
C ASP A 62 -13.00 0.05 -12.73
N ALA A 63 -12.61 -0.61 -11.64
CA ALA A 63 -11.54 -1.60 -11.62
C ALA A 63 -11.91 -2.81 -10.74
N VAL A 64 -11.41 -3.98 -11.12
CA VAL A 64 -11.49 -5.21 -10.31
C VAL A 64 -10.20 -5.36 -9.51
N PHE A 65 -10.34 -5.51 -8.19
CA PHE A 65 -9.22 -5.76 -7.29
C PHE A 65 -9.12 -7.25 -6.99
N LEU A 66 -7.94 -7.84 -7.24
CA LEU A 66 -7.68 -9.25 -6.95
C LEU A 66 -6.63 -9.38 -5.84
N ASP A 67 -7.06 -9.90 -4.70
CA ASP A 67 -6.16 -10.18 -3.58
C ASP A 67 -5.60 -11.59 -3.69
N THR A 68 -4.29 -11.70 -3.89
CA THR A 68 -3.60 -12.97 -4.08
C THR A 68 -3.03 -13.54 -2.78
N ARG A 69 -3.46 -13.02 -1.63
CA ARG A 69 -3.00 -13.50 -0.33
C ARG A 69 -3.81 -14.73 0.13
N PRO A 70 -3.23 -15.58 0.99
CA PRO A 70 -3.96 -16.66 1.65
C PRO A 70 -5.19 -16.16 2.42
N HIS A 71 -6.17 -17.04 2.59
CA HIS A 71 -7.44 -16.69 3.24
C HIS A 71 -7.27 -16.11 4.66
N ASN A 72 -6.32 -16.61 5.44
CA ASN A 72 -6.04 -16.11 6.78
C ASN A 72 -5.52 -14.66 6.80
N GLU A 73 -4.81 -14.21 5.76
CA GLU A 73 -4.41 -12.82 5.60
C GLU A 73 -5.60 -11.96 5.13
N PHE A 74 -6.35 -12.44 4.14
CA PHE A 74 -7.50 -11.75 3.54
C PHE A 74 -8.59 -11.44 4.57
N LYS A 75 -8.98 -12.42 5.38
CA LYS A 75 -10.03 -12.23 6.40
C LYS A 75 -9.70 -11.21 7.48
N VAL A 76 -8.42 -10.92 7.73
CA VAL A 76 -8.00 -9.87 8.68
C VAL A 76 -8.34 -8.49 8.13
N SER A 77 -7.96 -8.26 6.87
CA SER A 77 -8.33 -7.05 6.12
C SER A 77 -7.99 -7.19 4.65
N HIS A 78 -8.76 -6.51 3.82
CA HIS A 78 -8.55 -6.41 2.37
C HIS A 78 -9.10 -5.08 1.83
N ILE A 79 -8.82 -4.76 0.58
CA ILE A 79 -9.43 -3.62 -0.11
C ILE A 79 -10.90 -3.95 -0.35
N ASN A 80 -11.80 -3.03 -0.03
CA ASN A 80 -13.24 -3.25 -0.22
C ASN A 80 -13.55 -3.70 -1.66
N THR A 81 -14.47 -4.63 -1.83
CA THR A 81 -14.84 -5.29 -3.10
C THR A 81 -13.76 -6.16 -3.73
N ALA A 82 -12.61 -6.34 -3.10
CA ALA A 82 -11.58 -7.23 -3.65
C ALA A 82 -12.03 -8.69 -3.66
N ILE A 83 -11.78 -9.35 -4.77
CA ILE A 83 -11.98 -10.80 -4.91
C ILE A 83 -10.68 -11.49 -4.50
N ARG A 84 -10.77 -12.43 -3.55
CA ARG A 84 -9.60 -13.25 -3.20
C ARG A 84 -9.43 -14.34 -4.24
N ILE A 85 -8.23 -14.45 -4.75
CA ILE A 85 -7.83 -15.58 -5.61
C ILE A 85 -6.67 -16.34 -4.97
N ASP A 86 -6.60 -17.63 -5.30
CA ASP A 86 -5.50 -18.45 -4.80
C ASP A 86 -4.19 -18.10 -5.54
N PRO A 87 -3.04 -17.99 -4.85
CA PRO A 87 -1.75 -17.77 -5.51
C PRO A 87 -1.39 -18.81 -6.58
N ASP A 88 -1.95 -20.02 -6.47
CA ASP A 88 -1.71 -21.12 -7.41
C ASP A 88 -2.77 -21.20 -8.54
N THR A 89 -3.73 -20.29 -8.59
CA THR A 89 -4.76 -20.19 -9.63
C THR A 89 -4.13 -20.19 -11.02
N LYS A 90 -4.51 -21.12 -11.87
CA LYS A 90 -4.01 -21.28 -13.25
C LYS A 90 -4.96 -20.75 -14.32
N THR A 91 -6.25 -20.77 -14.03
CA THR A 91 -7.32 -20.32 -14.94
C THR A 91 -8.16 -19.26 -14.24
N PHE A 92 -8.73 -18.35 -15.00
CA PHE A 92 -9.49 -17.20 -14.49
C PHE A 92 -10.94 -17.20 -15.02
N ASP A 93 -11.36 -18.29 -15.64
CA ASP A 93 -12.69 -18.40 -16.29
C ASP A 93 -13.85 -18.36 -15.28
N GLU A 94 -13.57 -18.71 -14.01
CA GLU A 94 -14.57 -18.65 -12.92
C GLU A 94 -14.76 -17.21 -12.40
N LEU A 95 -13.85 -16.31 -12.73
CA LEU A 95 -13.99 -14.89 -12.43
C LEU A 95 -14.77 -14.25 -13.59
N ASP A 96 -15.91 -13.68 -13.30
CA ASP A 96 -16.71 -12.95 -14.31
C ASP A 96 -15.99 -11.66 -14.76
N LEU A 97 -14.88 -11.86 -15.51
CA LEU A 97 -13.97 -10.82 -15.97
C LEU A 97 -13.97 -10.73 -17.50
N LYS A 98 -14.05 -9.52 -18.01
CA LYS A 98 -13.83 -9.24 -19.42
C LYS A 98 -12.35 -9.02 -19.70
N LYS A 99 -11.91 -9.27 -20.94
CA LYS A 99 -10.50 -9.12 -21.33
C LYS A 99 -10.00 -7.67 -21.27
N ASP A 100 -10.90 -6.71 -21.44
CA ASP A 100 -10.65 -5.28 -21.38
C ASP A 100 -10.87 -4.64 -19.99
N ASP A 101 -11.31 -5.41 -18.99
CA ASP A 101 -11.46 -4.90 -17.63
C ASP A 101 -10.13 -4.40 -17.06
N LEU A 102 -10.18 -3.30 -16.30
CA LEU A 102 -9.04 -2.86 -15.51
C LEU A 102 -8.90 -3.73 -14.27
N ILE A 103 -7.84 -4.53 -14.22
CA ILE A 103 -7.56 -5.48 -13.14
C ILE A 103 -6.36 -5.00 -12.34
N ILE A 104 -6.53 -4.88 -11.03
CA ILE A 104 -5.47 -4.49 -10.10
C ILE A 104 -5.20 -5.67 -9.16
N VAL A 105 -4.09 -6.36 -9.37
CA VAL A 105 -3.65 -7.45 -8.51
C VAL A 105 -2.83 -6.91 -7.33
N TYR A 106 -2.96 -7.52 -6.16
CA TYR A 106 -2.13 -7.15 -5.03
C TYR A 106 -1.91 -8.32 -4.06
N CYS A 107 -0.81 -8.23 -3.30
CA CYS A 107 -0.59 -9.03 -2.10
C CYS A 107 -0.13 -8.11 -0.94
N SER A 108 0.68 -8.60 -0.01
CA SER A 108 1.18 -7.79 1.11
C SER A 108 2.07 -6.62 0.64
N ILE A 109 3.01 -6.87 -0.28
CA ILE A 109 3.96 -5.87 -0.80
C ILE A 109 4.02 -5.81 -2.33
N GLY A 110 3.25 -6.64 -3.06
CA GLY A 110 3.25 -6.72 -4.52
C GLY A 110 4.14 -7.83 -5.13
N ALA A 111 4.98 -8.51 -4.36
CA ALA A 111 5.89 -9.53 -4.90
C ALA A 111 5.16 -10.79 -5.40
N ARG A 112 4.24 -11.35 -4.61
CA ARG A 112 3.47 -12.56 -4.98
C ARG A 112 2.44 -12.28 -6.08
N SER A 113 1.81 -11.11 -6.05
CA SER A 113 0.76 -10.73 -7.00
C SER A 113 1.26 -10.53 -8.41
N GLN A 114 2.54 -10.23 -8.60
CA GLN A 114 3.14 -10.06 -9.91
C GLN A 114 2.98 -11.32 -10.77
N SER A 115 3.27 -12.51 -10.22
CA SER A 115 3.11 -13.78 -10.94
C SER A 115 1.65 -14.06 -11.36
N ILE A 116 0.67 -13.62 -10.57
CA ILE A 116 -0.75 -13.67 -10.98
C ILE A 116 -1.02 -12.67 -12.11
N GLY A 117 -0.47 -11.48 -12.02
CA GLY A 117 -0.61 -10.47 -13.07
C GLY A 117 -0.03 -10.95 -14.41
N GLU A 118 1.14 -11.59 -14.40
CA GLU A 118 1.77 -12.19 -15.58
C GLU A 118 0.85 -13.26 -16.20
N ARG A 119 0.32 -14.18 -15.39
CA ARG A 119 -0.63 -15.23 -15.85
C ARG A 119 -1.93 -14.64 -16.43
N LEU A 120 -2.45 -13.56 -15.86
CA LEU A 120 -3.61 -12.85 -16.43
C LEU A 120 -3.27 -12.27 -17.79
N LYS A 121 -2.11 -11.64 -17.95
CA LYS A 121 -1.64 -11.14 -19.24
C LYS A 121 -1.52 -12.27 -20.27
N ASP A 122 -0.92 -13.39 -19.91
CA ASP A 122 -0.78 -14.58 -20.76
C ASP A 122 -2.14 -15.17 -21.15
N ALA A 123 -3.14 -15.05 -20.27
CA ALA A 123 -4.52 -15.42 -20.55
C ALA A 123 -5.29 -14.39 -21.39
N GLY A 124 -4.64 -13.30 -21.83
CA GLY A 124 -5.19 -12.31 -22.75
C GLY A 124 -5.97 -11.16 -22.08
N TYR A 125 -5.80 -10.93 -20.77
CA TYR A 125 -6.33 -9.72 -20.13
C TYR A 125 -5.42 -8.53 -20.43
N GLU A 126 -5.98 -7.44 -20.96
CA GLU A 126 -5.20 -6.35 -21.53
C GLU A 126 -4.71 -5.34 -20.48
N ASN A 127 -5.55 -5.03 -19.49
CA ASN A 127 -5.35 -3.93 -18.54
C ASN A 127 -5.05 -4.46 -17.13
N VAL A 128 -3.92 -5.16 -16.94
CA VAL A 128 -3.52 -5.74 -15.65
C VAL A 128 -2.35 -4.96 -15.07
N PHE A 129 -2.50 -4.52 -13.82
CA PHE A 129 -1.50 -3.76 -13.07
C PHE A 129 -1.29 -4.36 -11.67
N ASN A 130 -0.06 -4.30 -11.19
CA ASN A 130 0.27 -4.68 -9.83
C ASN A 130 0.24 -3.45 -8.91
N LEU A 131 -0.48 -3.51 -7.79
CA LEU A 131 -0.57 -2.42 -6.83
C LEU A 131 0.79 -2.20 -6.16
N TYR A 132 1.42 -1.06 -6.42
CA TYR A 132 2.76 -0.75 -5.94
C TYR A 132 2.84 -0.74 -4.40
N GLY A 133 3.67 -1.63 -3.85
CA GLY A 133 3.82 -1.81 -2.40
C GLY A 133 2.66 -2.56 -1.73
N GLY A 134 1.68 -3.03 -2.49
CA GLY A 134 0.57 -3.87 -2.04
C GLY A 134 -0.25 -3.28 -0.90
N LEU A 135 -0.85 -4.16 -0.09
CA LEU A 135 -1.71 -3.74 1.02
C LEU A 135 -0.93 -3.02 2.14
N PHE A 136 0.38 -3.28 2.30
CA PHE A 136 1.17 -2.56 3.28
C PHE A 136 1.28 -1.07 2.92
N ASN A 137 1.59 -0.78 1.66
CA ASN A 137 1.65 0.59 1.17
C ASN A 137 0.27 1.29 1.23
N TRP A 138 -0.80 0.56 0.91
CA TRP A 138 -2.18 1.02 1.04
C TRP A 138 -2.51 1.44 2.48
N SER A 139 -2.20 0.59 3.45
CA SER A 139 -2.40 0.86 4.88
C SER A 139 -1.54 2.03 5.37
N ASN A 140 -0.27 2.10 4.97
CA ASN A 140 0.65 3.17 5.36
C ASN A 140 0.17 4.55 4.92
N HIS A 141 -0.55 4.63 3.80
CA HIS A 141 -1.20 5.85 3.31
C HIS A 141 -2.62 6.04 3.85
N LYS A 142 -3.05 5.22 4.81
CA LYS A 142 -4.36 5.31 5.49
C LYS A 142 -5.57 5.13 4.57
N TYR A 143 -5.40 4.43 3.45
CA TYR A 143 -6.56 4.10 2.63
C TYR A 143 -7.43 3.04 3.31
N PRO A 144 -8.75 3.07 3.07
CA PRO A 144 -9.70 2.23 3.79
C PRO A 144 -9.51 0.75 3.46
N MET A 145 -9.61 -0.07 4.49
CA MET A 145 -9.67 -1.53 4.41
C MET A 145 -10.92 -2.03 5.13
N VAL A 146 -11.38 -3.21 4.78
CA VAL A 146 -12.48 -3.92 5.44
C VAL A 146 -12.02 -5.29 5.93
N ASP A 147 -12.69 -5.81 6.95
CA ASP A 147 -12.52 -7.18 7.43
C ASP A 147 -13.45 -8.16 6.66
N ASN A 148 -13.47 -9.41 7.05
CA ASN A 148 -14.29 -10.46 6.42
C ASN A 148 -15.82 -10.26 6.55
N ASN A 149 -16.25 -9.28 7.35
CA ASN A 149 -17.66 -8.91 7.52
C ASN A 149 -17.96 -7.53 6.91
N ASP A 150 -17.12 -7.05 6.01
CA ASP A 150 -17.19 -5.73 5.36
C ASP A 150 -17.15 -4.53 6.33
N ASN A 151 -16.75 -4.75 7.59
CA ASN A 151 -16.57 -3.67 8.54
C ASN A 151 -15.23 -2.98 8.32
N ARG A 152 -15.21 -1.65 8.40
CA ARG A 152 -13.96 -0.90 8.36
C ARG A 152 -13.00 -1.35 9.45
N THR A 153 -11.75 -1.59 9.07
CA THR A 153 -10.71 -2.04 9.99
C THR A 153 -9.38 -1.34 9.74
N THR A 154 -8.58 -1.22 10.80
CA THR A 154 -7.17 -0.84 10.72
C THR A 154 -6.25 -2.01 11.02
N ARG A 155 -6.82 -3.20 11.29
CA ARG A 155 -6.02 -4.42 11.48
C ARG A 155 -5.45 -4.85 10.14
N ILE A 156 -4.21 -5.33 10.16
CA ILE A 156 -3.53 -5.81 8.95
C ILE A 156 -2.63 -6.99 9.30
N HIS A 157 -2.72 -8.06 8.51
CA HIS A 157 -1.86 -9.22 8.69
C HIS A 157 -0.45 -8.91 8.19
N GLY A 158 0.55 -8.98 9.09
CA GLY A 158 1.93 -8.62 8.81
C GLY A 158 2.75 -9.70 8.10
N TYR A 159 2.13 -10.82 7.67
CA TYR A 159 2.78 -12.02 7.14
C TYR A 159 3.74 -12.67 8.14
N SER A 160 4.80 -11.96 8.54
CA SER A 160 5.73 -12.33 9.62
C SER A 160 6.27 -11.07 10.30
N LYS A 161 6.92 -11.23 11.48
CA LYS A 161 7.55 -10.10 12.19
C LYS A 161 8.58 -9.36 11.33
N ARG A 162 9.31 -10.10 10.47
CA ARG A 162 10.28 -9.52 9.53
C ARG A 162 9.61 -8.59 8.52
N TRP A 163 8.43 -8.95 8.02
CA TRP A 163 7.70 -8.17 7.01
C TRP A 163 6.80 -7.12 7.64
N GLY A 164 6.15 -7.43 8.76
CA GLY A 164 5.26 -6.51 9.46
C GLY A 164 5.92 -5.20 9.91
N ARG A 165 7.27 -5.17 10.03
CA ARG A 165 8.02 -3.93 10.32
C ARG A 165 7.84 -2.83 9.28
N TRP A 166 7.43 -3.18 8.07
CA TRP A 166 7.17 -2.24 6.99
C TRP A 166 5.78 -1.60 7.05
N ILE A 167 4.93 -2.09 7.95
CA ILE A 167 3.63 -1.49 8.23
C ILE A 167 3.83 -0.40 9.28
N THR A 168 3.64 0.85 8.87
CA THR A 168 3.81 2.03 9.72
C THR A 168 2.50 2.59 10.23
N ARG A 169 1.38 2.08 9.70
CA ARG A 169 0.02 2.48 10.06
C ARG A 169 -0.88 1.25 10.15
N GLY A 170 -1.72 1.24 11.17
CA GLY A 170 -2.63 0.12 11.45
C GLY A 170 -2.15 -0.78 12.58
N GLN A 171 -3.02 -1.70 12.99
CA GLN A 171 -2.75 -2.70 14.01
C GLN A 171 -2.26 -3.99 13.35
N VAL A 172 -0.96 -4.26 13.45
CA VAL A 172 -0.36 -5.46 12.86
C VAL A 172 -0.75 -6.70 13.66
N VAL A 173 -1.22 -7.73 12.96
CA VAL A 173 -1.54 -9.05 13.53
C VAL A 173 -0.87 -10.16 12.72
N TYR A 174 -0.71 -11.36 13.33
CA TYR A 174 -0.02 -12.50 12.72
C TYR A 174 -0.82 -13.82 12.80
N LYS A 175 -2.07 -13.72 13.26
CA LYS A 175 -3.01 -14.84 13.39
C LYS A 175 -4.39 -14.40 12.94
#